data_92b1c1802512186a64503924a8e535f7
#
_entry.id   92b1c1802512186a64503924a8e535f7
#
_cell.length_a   1.000
_cell.length_b   1.000
_cell.length_c   1.000
_cell.angle_alpha   90.00
_cell.angle_beta   90.00
_cell.angle_gamma   90.00
#
_symmetry.space_group_name_H-M   'P 1'
#
loop_
_entity.id
_entity.type
_entity.pdbx_description
1 polymer ?
#
loop_
_entity_poly.entity_id
_entity_poly.type
_entity_poly.pdbx_seq_one_letter_code
_entity_poly.pdbx_strand_id
1 'polypeptide(L)'
;KLMFGEHHFSHAASAFYASPFEEAVVLTLDGVGEWATTTVSIGKGHELNIVKEIHFPHSLGLLYSAFTYYTGFRVNSGEYKVMGLAPYGEPKYKELILDKLIDLKEDGSFRLDQSYFNYATGLTMVNQKFADLFDEPVRKADTDKLTQFHMDIAASIQAVTEEVVLTMTRS
;
A
#
# COMPACT_ATOMS: atom_id res chain seq x y z
N LYS A 1 16.18 2.08 -32.38
CA LYS A 1 16.88 1.63 -31.17
C LYS A 1 15.86 1.41 -30.08
N LEU A 2 15.76 0.20 -29.50
CA LEU A 2 14.91 -0.08 -28.35
C LEU A 2 15.63 0.44 -27.10
N MET A 3 14.90 1.17 -26.24
CA MET A 3 15.40 1.68 -24.98
C MET A 3 14.50 1.18 -23.86
N PHE A 4 15.09 0.87 -22.72
CA PHE A 4 14.42 0.42 -21.52
C PHE A 4 14.66 1.46 -20.41
N GLY A 5 13.63 1.75 -19.62
CA GLY A 5 13.72 2.55 -18.41
C GLY A 5 13.23 1.73 -17.22
N GLU A 6 13.75 2.02 -16.04
CA GLU A 6 13.29 1.42 -14.80
C GLU A 6 11.85 1.83 -14.49
N HIS A 7 11.06 0.91 -13.93
CA HIS A 7 9.62 1.08 -13.69
C HIS A 7 9.31 2.31 -12.81
N HIS A 8 9.87 2.36 -11.60
CA HIS A 8 9.62 3.45 -10.67
C HIS A 8 10.25 4.78 -11.13
N PHE A 9 11.40 4.72 -11.81
CA PHE A 9 11.97 5.93 -12.44
C PHE A 9 11.05 6.49 -13.53
N SER A 10 10.41 5.63 -14.32
CA SER A 10 9.43 6.03 -15.33
C SER A 10 8.20 6.67 -14.71
N HIS A 11 7.68 6.13 -13.59
CA HIS A 11 6.61 6.76 -12.83
C HIS A 11 7.02 8.14 -12.28
N ALA A 12 8.18 8.24 -11.64
CA ALA A 12 8.68 9.48 -11.10
C ALA A 12 8.89 10.55 -12.19
N ALA A 13 9.48 10.16 -13.32
CA ALA A 13 9.68 11.04 -14.46
C ALA A 13 8.36 11.56 -15.05
N SER A 14 7.35 10.68 -15.17
CA SER A 14 6.04 11.08 -15.70
C SER A 14 5.32 12.08 -14.80
N ALA A 15 5.51 11.97 -13.48
CA ALA A 15 4.94 12.91 -12.52
C ALA A 15 5.73 14.24 -12.49
N PHE A 16 7.05 14.17 -12.33
CA PHE A 16 7.88 15.36 -12.14
C PHE A 16 7.93 16.25 -13.37
N TYR A 17 8.29 15.69 -14.54
CA TYR A 17 8.45 16.49 -15.77
C TYR A 17 7.14 17.01 -16.36
N ALA A 18 6.01 16.46 -15.96
CA ALA A 18 4.69 16.98 -16.31
C ALA A 18 4.15 17.99 -15.27
N SER A 19 4.81 18.16 -14.12
CA SER A 19 4.41 19.07 -13.06
C SER A 19 4.90 20.50 -13.33
N PRO A 20 4.31 21.52 -12.67
CA PRO A 20 4.79 22.90 -12.76
C PRO A 20 5.98 23.22 -11.84
N PHE A 21 6.52 22.24 -11.12
CA PHE A 21 7.53 22.45 -10.10
C PHE A 21 8.94 22.35 -10.66
N GLU A 22 9.78 23.34 -10.37
CA GLU A 22 11.22 23.32 -10.68
C GLU A 22 12.01 22.41 -9.71
N GLU A 23 11.50 22.21 -8.50
CA GLU A 23 12.06 21.34 -7.48
C GLU A 23 10.92 20.66 -6.70
N ALA A 24 10.99 19.33 -6.57
CA ALA A 24 9.99 18.57 -5.86
C ALA A 24 10.52 17.23 -5.33
N VAL A 25 9.94 16.77 -4.23
CA VAL A 25 9.99 15.38 -3.81
C VAL A 25 8.96 14.61 -4.64
N VAL A 26 9.34 13.47 -5.18
CA VAL A 26 8.47 12.59 -5.96
C VAL A 26 8.37 11.24 -5.26
N LEU A 27 7.17 10.89 -4.84
CA LEU A 27 6.88 9.61 -4.22
C LEU A 27 6.18 8.70 -5.24
N THR A 28 6.71 7.49 -5.42
CA THR A 28 6.05 6.46 -6.22
C THR A 28 5.74 5.25 -5.36
N LEU A 29 4.52 4.77 -5.46
CA LEU A 29 3.99 3.66 -4.68
C LEU A 29 3.28 2.70 -5.62
N ASP A 30 3.68 1.43 -5.60
CA ASP A 30 3.11 0.40 -6.46
C ASP A 30 2.80 -0.87 -5.66
N GLY A 31 2.06 -1.79 -6.25
CA GLY A 31 1.94 -3.15 -5.72
C GLY A 31 3.28 -3.86 -5.82
N VAL A 32 3.74 -4.05 -7.05
CA VAL A 32 5.08 -4.54 -7.38
C VAL A 32 5.51 -3.86 -8.69
N GLY A 33 6.56 -3.05 -8.63
CA GLY A 33 7.27 -2.62 -9.83
C GLY A 33 8.13 -3.78 -10.35
N GLU A 34 9.30 -3.52 -10.86
CA GLU A 34 10.24 -4.60 -11.22
C GLU A 34 10.77 -5.28 -9.96
N TRP A 35 11.33 -4.51 -9.04
CA TRP A 35 11.84 -4.95 -7.74
C TRP A 35 11.45 -3.99 -6.62
N ALA A 36 11.58 -2.69 -6.87
CA ALA A 36 11.10 -1.66 -5.97
C ALA A 36 9.57 -1.66 -5.92
N THR A 37 9.02 -1.37 -4.74
CA THR A 37 7.58 -1.22 -4.48
C THR A 37 7.23 0.21 -4.09
N THR A 38 8.23 0.94 -3.62
CA THR A 38 8.14 2.35 -3.23
C THR A 38 9.47 3.02 -3.51
N THR A 39 9.45 4.21 -4.10
CA THR A 39 10.64 5.06 -4.21
C THR A 39 10.35 6.49 -3.77
N VAL A 40 11.35 7.14 -3.20
CA VAL A 40 11.40 8.57 -2.99
C VAL A 40 12.46 9.13 -3.90
N SER A 41 12.09 10.10 -4.73
CA SER A 41 13.01 10.78 -5.66
C SER A 41 13.03 12.28 -5.39
N ILE A 42 14.14 12.92 -5.74
CA ILE A 42 14.26 14.38 -5.74
C ILE A 42 14.42 14.81 -7.20
N GLY A 43 13.47 15.62 -7.65
CA GLY A 43 13.52 16.29 -8.95
C GLY A 43 14.01 17.72 -8.80
N LYS A 44 14.93 18.17 -9.66
CA LYS A 44 15.43 19.55 -9.70
C LYS A 44 15.83 19.94 -11.12
N GLY A 45 15.08 20.87 -11.72
CA GLY A 45 15.28 21.25 -13.13
C GLY A 45 15.14 20.04 -14.06
N HIS A 46 16.23 19.59 -14.64
CA HIS A 46 16.26 18.43 -15.55
C HIS A 46 16.79 17.15 -14.89
N GLU A 47 17.17 17.22 -13.62
CA GLU A 47 17.68 16.08 -12.86
C GLU A 47 16.58 15.43 -12.04
N LEU A 48 16.55 14.11 -12.03
CA LEU A 48 15.67 13.29 -11.21
C LEU A 48 16.48 12.14 -10.63
N ASN A 49 16.58 12.09 -9.30
CA ASN A 49 17.40 11.13 -8.59
C ASN A 49 16.58 10.36 -7.55
N ILE A 50 16.58 9.04 -7.62
CA ILE A 50 16.00 8.19 -6.58
C ILE A 50 16.94 8.22 -5.37
N VAL A 51 16.43 8.54 -4.19
CA VAL A 51 17.19 8.68 -2.95
C VAL A 51 16.86 7.62 -1.90
N LYS A 52 15.64 7.04 -1.94
CA LYS A 52 15.23 5.95 -1.06
C LYS A 52 14.39 4.93 -1.84
N GLU A 53 14.50 3.65 -1.46
CA GLU A 53 13.72 2.57 -2.05
C GLU A 53 13.27 1.57 -1.00
N ILE A 54 12.07 1.02 -1.18
CA ILE A 54 11.58 -0.18 -0.49
C ILE A 54 11.34 -1.24 -1.55
N HIS A 55 11.77 -2.47 -1.26
CA HIS A 55 11.71 -3.58 -2.20
C HIS A 55 10.68 -4.64 -1.79
N PHE A 56 10.23 -5.40 -2.78
CA PHE A 56 9.45 -6.62 -2.55
C PHE A 56 10.14 -7.53 -1.51
N PRO A 57 9.43 -8.14 -0.56
CA PRO A 57 7.97 -8.26 -0.45
C PRO A 57 7.28 -7.14 0.36
N HIS A 58 8.00 -6.11 0.77
CA HIS A 58 7.46 -5.01 1.55
C HIS A 58 6.83 -3.98 0.61
N SER A 59 5.51 -3.88 0.60
CA SER A 59 4.76 -3.03 -0.32
C SER A 59 3.51 -2.49 0.35
N LEU A 60 3.34 -1.17 0.34
CA LEU A 60 2.12 -0.53 0.82
C LEU A 60 0.92 -0.87 -0.10
N GLY A 61 1.16 -0.95 -1.40
CA GLY A 61 0.15 -1.38 -2.37
C GLY A 61 -0.32 -2.81 -2.15
N LEU A 62 0.61 -3.77 -1.90
CA LEU A 62 0.23 -5.14 -1.57
C LEU A 62 -0.45 -5.24 -0.20
N LEU A 63 -0.07 -4.44 0.79
CA LEU A 63 -0.79 -4.35 2.06
C LEU A 63 -2.24 -3.91 1.83
N TYR A 64 -2.46 -2.84 1.06
CA TYR A 64 -3.80 -2.37 0.72
C TYR A 64 -4.60 -3.42 -0.06
N SER A 65 -3.97 -4.11 -1.01
CA SER A 65 -4.56 -5.22 -1.76
C SER A 65 -4.90 -6.44 -0.89
N ALA A 66 -4.12 -6.70 0.17
CA ALA A 66 -4.44 -7.74 1.15
C ALA A 66 -5.76 -7.43 1.89
N PHE A 67 -5.96 -6.18 2.29
CA PHE A 67 -7.24 -5.73 2.88
C PHE A 67 -8.38 -5.69 1.86
N THR A 68 -8.09 -5.38 0.61
CA THR A 68 -9.05 -5.49 -0.50
C THR A 68 -9.55 -6.94 -0.64
N TYR A 69 -8.63 -7.90 -0.65
CA TYR A 69 -8.96 -9.32 -0.65
C TYR A 69 -9.74 -9.73 0.60
N TYR A 70 -9.29 -9.30 1.79
CA TYR A 70 -9.90 -9.64 3.07
C TYR A 70 -11.35 -9.18 3.17
N THR A 71 -11.65 -7.99 2.65
CA THR A 71 -13.01 -7.44 2.58
C THR A 71 -13.85 -8.01 1.44
N GLY A 72 -13.32 -9.01 0.70
CA GLY A 72 -14.02 -9.75 -0.36
C GLY A 72 -14.10 -9.00 -1.69
N PHE A 73 -13.28 -7.98 -1.90
CA PHE A 73 -13.18 -7.33 -3.19
C PHE A 73 -12.07 -7.94 -4.05
N ARG A 74 -12.21 -7.79 -5.36
CA ARG A 74 -11.23 -8.32 -6.31
C ARG A 74 -9.98 -7.45 -6.33
N VAL A 75 -8.83 -8.04 -6.04
CA VAL A 75 -7.52 -7.40 -6.13
C VAL A 75 -7.22 -6.90 -7.55
N ASN A 76 -6.49 -5.80 -7.68
CA ASN A 76 -6.18 -5.05 -8.90
C ASN A 76 -7.37 -4.36 -9.58
N SER A 77 -8.55 -4.42 -8.98
CA SER A 77 -9.73 -3.76 -9.52
C SER A 77 -10.77 -3.39 -8.45
N GLY A 78 -10.48 -3.63 -7.19
CA GLY A 78 -11.40 -3.40 -6.07
C GLY A 78 -10.85 -2.51 -4.96
N GLU A 79 -9.61 -2.05 -5.07
CA GLU A 79 -8.97 -1.17 -4.10
C GLU A 79 -9.75 0.14 -3.91
N TYR A 80 -10.27 0.71 -5.00
CA TYR A 80 -11.13 1.90 -4.93
C TYR A 80 -12.43 1.67 -4.16
N LYS A 81 -12.92 0.41 -4.09
CA LYS A 81 -14.11 0.07 -3.30
C LYS A 81 -13.81 0.09 -1.80
N VAL A 82 -12.61 -0.36 -1.40
CA VAL A 82 -12.14 -0.24 -0.02
C VAL A 82 -11.99 1.24 0.35
N MET A 83 -11.39 2.04 -0.52
CA MET A 83 -11.28 3.48 -0.34
C MET A 83 -12.67 4.14 -0.22
N GLY A 84 -13.62 3.77 -1.09
CA GLY A 84 -15.01 4.25 -1.03
C GLY A 84 -15.80 3.75 0.18
N LEU A 85 -15.39 2.62 0.79
CA LEU A 85 -16.01 2.06 1.99
C LEU A 85 -15.50 2.73 3.28
N ALA A 86 -14.26 3.21 3.28
CA ALA A 86 -13.58 3.78 4.45
C ALA A 86 -14.36 4.92 5.15
N PRO A 87 -15.02 5.87 4.44
CA PRO A 87 -15.78 6.94 5.09
C PRO A 87 -16.99 6.47 5.92
N TYR A 88 -17.42 5.22 5.78
CA TYR A 88 -18.55 4.64 6.52
C TYR A 88 -18.10 3.92 7.80
N GLY A 89 -16.80 3.82 8.05
CA GLY A 89 -16.21 3.14 9.21
C GLY A 89 -15.44 4.08 10.12
N GLU A 90 -14.98 3.51 11.22
CA GLU A 90 -14.04 4.13 12.16
C GLU A 90 -12.71 3.36 12.12
N PRO A 91 -11.54 4.02 12.25
CA PRO A 91 -10.22 3.35 12.14
C PRO A 91 -9.85 2.58 13.42
N LYS A 92 -10.74 1.72 13.92
CA LYS A 92 -10.60 0.96 15.18
C LYS A 92 -9.41 0.01 15.21
N TYR A 93 -9.01 -0.48 14.05
CA TYR A 93 -7.93 -1.47 13.91
C TYR A 93 -6.61 -0.86 13.47
N LYS A 94 -6.52 0.49 13.37
CA LYS A 94 -5.31 1.19 12.92
C LYS A 94 -4.09 0.80 13.74
N GLU A 95 -4.18 0.93 15.08
CA GLU A 95 -3.07 0.62 15.98
C GLU A 95 -2.68 -0.86 15.94
N LEU A 96 -3.67 -1.76 15.80
CA LEU A 96 -3.44 -3.19 15.64
C LEU A 96 -2.67 -3.51 14.35
N ILE A 97 -3.00 -2.84 13.25
CA ILE A 97 -2.32 -2.98 11.96
C ILE A 97 -0.88 -2.48 12.09
N LEU A 98 -0.66 -1.31 12.69
CA LEU A 98 0.67 -0.74 12.91
C LEU A 98 1.53 -1.59 13.85
N ASP A 99 0.94 -2.22 14.86
CA ASP A 99 1.67 -3.07 15.82
C ASP A 99 2.02 -4.45 15.26
N LYS A 100 1.14 -5.05 14.42
CA LYS A 100 1.26 -6.46 14.03
C LYS A 100 1.64 -6.69 12.57
N LEU A 101 1.23 -5.82 11.68
CA LEU A 101 1.37 -6.06 10.23
C LEU A 101 2.46 -5.23 9.57
N ILE A 102 2.74 -4.03 10.10
CA ILE A 102 3.68 -3.09 9.51
C ILE A 102 4.57 -2.45 10.58
N ASP A 103 5.86 -2.63 10.48
CA ASP A 103 6.86 -1.94 11.29
C ASP A 103 7.27 -0.66 10.58
N LEU A 104 6.61 0.46 10.93
CA LEU A 104 6.83 1.79 10.37
C LEU A 104 7.89 2.54 11.20
N LYS A 105 8.91 3.09 10.53
CA LYS A 105 9.98 3.88 11.13
C LYS A 105 9.71 5.38 11.01
N GLU A 106 10.41 6.17 11.81
CA GLU A 106 10.28 7.65 11.83
C GLU A 106 10.63 8.29 10.48
N ASP A 107 11.51 7.66 9.69
CA ASP A 107 11.90 8.12 8.35
C ASP A 107 10.93 7.66 7.24
N GLY A 108 9.80 7.07 7.60
CA GLY A 108 8.80 6.55 6.70
C GLY A 108 9.13 5.19 6.07
N SER A 109 10.33 4.66 6.28
CA SER A 109 10.62 3.30 5.87
C SER A 109 9.78 2.29 6.66
N PHE A 110 9.42 1.17 6.04
CA PHE A 110 8.61 0.16 6.72
C PHE A 110 8.96 -1.25 6.29
N ARG A 111 8.56 -2.20 7.12
CA ARG A 111 8.57 -3.63 6.79
C ARG A 111 7.24 -4.27 7.16
N LEU A 112 6.77 -5.18 6.33
CA LEU A 112 5.58 -5.99 6.61
C LEU A 112 5.99 -7.31 7.27
N ASP A 113 5.23 -7.75 8.29
CA ASP A 113 5.40 -9.11 8.83
C ASP A 113 4.81 -10.13 7.85
N GLN A 114 5.70 -10.76 7.07
CA GLN A 114 5.32 -11.71 6.01
C GLN A 114 4.63 -12.96 6.55
N SER A 115 4.64 -13.22 7.85
CA SER A 115 3.94 -14.35 8.46
C SER A 115 2.41 -14.28 8.39
N TYR A 116 1.85 -13.13 8.05
CA TYR A 116 0.41 -12.90 7.87
C TYR A 116 -0.06 -13.00 6.41
N PHE A 117 0.87 -12.98 5.45
CA PHE A 117 0.57 -12.84 4.03
C PHE A 117 0.97 -14.08 3.24
N ASN A 118 0.24 -14.35 2.16
CA ASN A 118 0.51 -15.45 1.24
C ASN A 118 0.91 -14.97 -0.16
N TYR A 119 0.84 -13.69 -0.46
CA TYR A 119 1.00 -13.17 -1.81
C TYR A 119 2.40 -13.43 -2.42
N ALA A 120 3.41 -13.67 -1.59
CA ALA A 120 4.75 -13.95 -2.08
C ALA A 120 4.90 -15.38 -2.67
N THR A 121 4.15 -16.35 -2.15
CA THR A 121 4.33 -17.78 -2.47
C THR A 121 3.02 -18.55 -2.69
N GLY A 122 1.87 -17.94 -2.41
CA GLY A 122 0.57 -18.58 -2.44
C GLY A 122 -0.38 -18.02 -3.50
N LEU A 123 -1.60 -18.56 -3.51
CA LEU A 123 -2.69 -18.13 -4.41
C LEU A 123 -3.67 -17.16 -3.75
N THR A 124 -3.47 -16.83 -2.48
CA THR A 124 -4.29 -15.91 -1.69
C THR A 124 -3.44 -14.76 -1.21
N MET A 125 -4.05 -13.62 -0.88
CA MET A 125 -3.31 -12.46 -0.37
C MET A 125 -2.94 -12.64 1.11
N VAL A 126 -3.83 -13.23 1.89
CA VAL A 126 -3.68 -13.41 3.34
C VAL A 126 -3.85 -14.88 3.74
N ASN A 127 -3.37 -15.23 4.94
CA ASN A 127 -3.51 -16.57 5.51
C ASN A 127 -4.46 -16.56 6.72
N GLN A 128 -4.61 -17.72 7.39
CA GLN A 128 -5.48 -17.85 8.57
C GLN A 128 -5.02 -16.96 9.73
N LYS A 129 -3.71 -16.81 9.95
CA LYS A 129 -3.15 -15.94 11.00
C LYS A 129 -3.62 -14.47 10.85
N PHE A 130 -3.76 -14.01 9.60
CA PHE A 130 -4.30 -12.67 9.32
C PHE A 130 -5.79 -12.58 9.72
N ALA A 131 -6.59 -13.59 9.38
CA ALA A 131 -8.00 -13.62 9.75
C ALA A 131 -8.18 -13.70 11.27
N ASP A 132 -7.37 -14.53 11.95
CA ASP A 132 -7.39 -14.69 13.41
C ASP A 132 -7.01 -13.39 14.15
N LEU A 133 -6.22 -12.51 13.52
CA LEU A 133 -5.84 -11.22 14.11
C LEU A 133 -7.06 -10.31 14.33
N PHE A 134 -8.07 -10.45 13.49
CA PHE A 134 -9.29 -9.64 13.52
C PHE A 134 -10.52 -10.40 14.02
N ASP A 135 -10.37 -11.67 14.42
CA ASP A 135 -11.43 -12.58 14.85
C ASP A 135 -12.58 -12.76 13.82
N GLU A 136 -12.29 -12.51 12.55
CA GLU A 136 -13.28 -12.61 11.47
C GLU A 136 -12.65 -13.29 10.23
N PRO A 137 -13.38 -14.15 9.51
CA PRO A 137 -12.88 -14.79 8.30
C PRO A 137 -12.83 -13.83 7.12
N VAL A 138 -12.07 -14.20 6.08
CA VAL A 138 -12.09 -13.52 4.78
C VAL A 138 -13.53 -13.51 4.23
N ARG A 139 -14.06 -12.33 3.91
CA ARG A 139 -15.40 -12.17 3.37
C ARG A 139 -15.52 -12.82 1.98
N LYS A 140 -16.58 -13.59 1.79
CA LYS A 140 -16.96 -14.15 0.48
C LYS A 140 -18.00 -13.23 -0.17
N ALA A 141 -17.61 -12.59 -1.27
CA ALA A 141 -18.44 -11.57 -1.94
C ALA A 141 -19.85 -12.06 -2.34
N ASP A 142 -19.95 -13.35 -2.73
CA ASP A 142 -21.19 -13.94 -3.27
C ASP A 142 -22.21 -14.31 -2.16
N THR A 143 -21.76 -14.53 -0.93
CA THR A 143 -22.60 -15.04 0.16
C THR A 143 -22.72 -14.06 1.33
N ASP A 144 -21.68 -13.27 1.58
CA ASP A 144 -21.59 -12.48 2.80
C ASP A 144 -21.90 -11.01 2.51
N LYS A 145 -22.67 -10.39 3.41
CA LYS A 145 -22.95 -8.96 3.35
C LYS A 145 -21.78 -8.16 3.90
N LEU A 146 -21.62 -6.93 3.43
CA LEU A 146 -20.77 -5.95 4.10
C LEU A 146 -21.41 -5.55 5.44
N THR A 147 -20.60 -5.53 6.49
CA THR A 147 -21.01 -5.16 7.86
C THR A 147 -20.19 -3.96 8.34
N GLN A 148 -20.53 -3.43 9.51
CA GLN A 148 -19.76 -2.35 10.14
C GLN A 148 -18.28 -2.74 10.32
N PHE A 149 -18.00 -4.01 10.66
CA PHE A 149 -16.63 -4.52 10.72
C PHE A 149 -15.82 -4.25 9.45
N HIS A 150 -16.38 -4.54 8.28
CA HIS A 150 -15.69 -4.31 7.00
C HIS A 150 -15.47 -2.82 6.70
N MET A 151 -16.39 -1.96 7.16
CA MET A 151 -16.25 -0.50 7.06
C MET A 151 -15.13 0.00 7.99
N ASP A 152 -15.07 -0.51 9.22
CA ASP A 152 -14.04 -0.17 10.19
C ASP A 152 -12.65 -0.67 9.75
N ILE A 153 -12.57 -1.86 9.14
CA ILE A 153 -11.34 -2.37 8.51
C ILE A 153 -10.90 -1.47 7.35
N ALA A 154 -11.82 -1.07 6.47
CA ALA A 154 -11.52 -0.16 5.37
C ALA A 154 -11.02 1.20 5.87
N ALA A 155 -11.68 1.79 6.86
CA ALA A 155 -11.24 3.03 7.50
C ALA A 155 -9.86 2.88 8.14
N SER A 156 -9.58 1.72 8.75
CA SER A 156 -8.31 1.46 9.43
C SER A 156 -7.14 1.36 8.46
N ILE A 157 -7.27 0.59 7.37
CA ILE A 157 -6.19 0.51 6.37
C ILE A 157 -6.00 1.82 5.61
N GLN A 158 -7.08 2.59 5.39
CA GLN A 158 -6.98 3.93 4.82
C GLN A 158 -6.16 4.84 5.72
N ALA A 159 -6.44 4.88 7.02
CA ALA A 159 -5.71 5.69 8.00
C ALA A 159 -4.23 5.28 8.13
N VAL A 160 -3.93 3.98 8.08
CA VAL A 160 -2.55 3.47 8.05
C VAL A 160 -1.82 3.91 6.78
N THR A 161 -2.48 3.81 5.63
CA THR A 161 -1.90 4.23 4.35
C THR A 161 -1.57 5.73 4.35
N GLU A 162 -2.48 6.56 4.84
CA GLU A 162 -2.27 7.99 4.98
C GLU A 162 -1.09 8.31 5.91
N GLU A 163 -1.00 7.63 7.05
CA GLU A 163 0.11 7.83 7.99
C GLU A 163 1.46 7.47 7.37
N VAL A 164 1.56 6.33 6.70
CA VAL A 164 2.80 5.90 6.02
C VAL A 164 3.22 6.93 4.97
N VAL A 165 2.29 7.33 4.09
CA VAL A 165 2.57 8.31 3.02
C VAL A 165 2.99 9.66 3.60
N LEU A 166 2.27 10.16 4.62
CA LEU A 166 2.61 11.42 5.26
C LEU A 166 3.96 11.38 6.00
N THR A 167 4.29 10.25 6.63
CA THR A 167 5.58 10.09 7.30
C THR A 167 6.72 10.09 6.28
N MET A 168 6.57 9.37 5.16
CA MET A 168 7.56 9.37 4.07
C MET A 168 7.79 10.76 3.46
N THR A 169 6.72 11.56 3.33
CA THR A 169 6.82 12.88 2.69
C THR A 169 7.35 13.96 3.61
N ARG A 170 7.35 13.73 4.94
CA ARG A 170 7.84 14.68 5.95
C ARG A 170 9.29 14.41 6.38
N SER A 171 9.80 13.22 6.09
CA SER A 171 11.17 12.80 6.40
C SER A 171 12.15 13.23 5.31
#